data_f9e8859b88e441a3a95bd2927b9401c6
#
_entry.id   f9e8859b88e441a3a95bd2927b9401c6
#
_cell.length_a   1.000
_cell.length_b   1.000
_cell.length_c   1.000
_cell.angle_alpha   90.00
_cell.angle_beta   90.00
_cell.angle_gamma   90.00
#
_symmetry.space_group_name_H-M   'P 1'
#
loop_
_entity.id
_entity.type
_entity.pdbx_description
1 polymer ?
#
loop_
_entity_poly.entity_id
_entity_poly.type
_entity_poly.pdbx_seq_one_letter_code
_entity_poly.pdbx_strand_id
1 'polypeptide(L)'
;MSAKALNVWIFILSSCALLAIGRVYDERLEIANINLGVFLSIIYLTSVIFMLFSIKKTILSKSKVLFYSFYLLALLMTPILWLIFDITEYGFEKAINFWLIVIPISLVVAEKYERKDVISTFYILLGVTCLLALLSVVGLSSFAERADGRMAALGGGPIVFARWMGFGIISLLFLPIKIKIIYKYLLVCIFFILALASGSRGPILALVLTSFVYIFVNFNKVIVKIGLGVFLVISVLFFSGLDKKISKLGNSKRVFMNISKKGGGKQSTGTRANLAIGSLLLLQNYPLGVGAGNWQVVSNKLRPTHLMPLEYPHNIVLEVACEYGVHTVLVLLLLFIYVFHLSYRKMIQYRRDKTSLYPLLFYLFLFLFLNSLISGMLNDSRLLFVVISFIIIHKPLITTNE
;
A
#
# COMPACT_ATOMS: atom_id res chain seq x y z
N MET A 1 19.94 14.34 23.67
CA MET A 1 19.03 13.26 23.25
C MET A 1 19.56 11.96 23.83
N SER A 2 18.74 11.14 24.49
CA SER A 2 19.22 9.85 25.01
C SER A 2 19.51 8.88 23.85
N ALA A 3 20.46 7.93 24.04
CA ALA A 3 20.77 6.91 23.03
C ALA A 3 19.53 6.13 22.57
N LYS A 4 18.59 5.88 23.49
CA LYS A 4 17.30 5.24 23.19
C LYS A 4 16.45 6.08 22.23
N ALA A 5 16.37 7.39 22.45
CA ALA A 5 15.62 8.29 21.57
C ALA A 5 16.26 8.40 20.18
N LEU A 6 17.59 8.39 20.11
CA LEU A 6 18.33 8.39 18.85
C LEU A 6 17.99 7.13 18.02
N ASN A 7 18.02 5.95 18.63
CA ASN A 7 17.71 4.70 17.94
C ASN A 7 16.26 4.67 17.38
N VAL A 8 15.30 5.21 18.13
CA VAL A 8 13.91 5.34 17.63
C VAL A 8 13.86 6.23 16.39
N TRP A 9 14.56 7.36 16.41
CA TRP A 9 14.60 8.26 15.24
C TRP A 9 15.29 7.64 14.03
N ILE A 10 16.42 6.96 14.22
CA ILE A 10 17.13 6.24 13.15
C ILE A 10 16.19 5.19 12.54
N PHE A 11 15.48 4.43 13.39
CA PHE A 11 14.52 3.43 12.92
C PHE A 11 13.37 4.09 12.14
N ILE A 12 12.77 5.18 12.62
CA ILE A 12 11.68 5.87 11.92
C ILE A 12 12.14 6.37 10.55
N LEU A 13 13.29 7.06 10.48
CA LEU A 13 13.81 7.62 9.23
C LEU A 13 14.16 6.55 8.21
N SER A 14 14.91 5.51 8.62
CA SER A 14 15.30 4.42 7.72
C SER A 14 14.11 3.59 7.27
N SER A 15 13.15 3.32 8.15
CA SER A 15 11.89 2.64 7.80
C SER A 15 11.08 3.43 6.78
N CYS A 16 10.90 4.75 6.98
CA CYS A 16 10.17 5.60 6.04
C CYS A 16 10.86 5.67 4.68
N ALA A 17 12.20 5.72 4.64
CA ALA A 17 12.96 5.68 3.41
C ALA A 17 12.78 4.35 2.66
N LEU A 18 12.88 3.21 3.36
CA LEU A 18 12.65 1.89 2.76
C LEU A 18 11.21 1.67 2.32
N LEU A 19 10.23 2.21 3.05
CA LEU A 19 8.83 2.20 2.62
C LEU A 19 8.63 2.96 1.30
N ALA A 20 9.38 4.03 1.08
CA ALA A 20 9.34 4.79 -0.17
C ALA A 20 10.03 4.05 -1.33
N ILE A 21 11.24 3.52 -1.10
CA ILE A 21 12.04 2.80 -2.11
C ILE A 21 11.40 1.45 -2.46
N GLY A 22 11.02 0.68 -1.45
CA GLY A 22 10.26 -0.55 -1.60
C GLY A 22 11.04 -1.83 -1.83
N ARG A 23 12.35 -1.75 -1.99
CA ARG A 23 13.25 -2.89 -2.22
C ARG A 23 14.53 -2.72 -1.42
N VAL A 24 15.11 -3.84 -0.99
CA VAL A 24 16.44 -3.85 -0.37
C VAL A 24 17.51 -3.48 -1.40
N TYR A 25 17.38 -4.02 -2.60
CA TYR A 25 18.29 -3.75 -3.71
C TYR A 25 17.51 -3.23 -4.92
N ASP A 26 18.01 -2.14 -5.52
CA ASP A 26 17.49 -1.60 -6.78
C ASP A 26 18.66 -0.96 -7.54
N GLU A 27 19.03 -1.54 -8.69
CA GLU A 27 20.13 -1.06 -9.56
C GLU A 27 20.01 0.42 -9.92
N ARG A 28 18.78 0.95 -10.01
CA ARG A 28 18.50 2.36 -10.34
C ARG A 28 18.89 3.32 -9.21
N LEU A 29 19.18 2.82 -8.02
CA LEU A 29 19.58 3.59 -6.85
C LEU A 29 21.08 3.44 -6.57
N GLU A 30 21.85 3.00 -7.55
CA GLU A 30 23.31 2.91 -7.46
C GLU A 30 23.95 4.27 -7.74
N ILE A 31 24.67 4.79 -6.75
CA ILE A 31 25.40 6.06 -6.82
C ILE A 31 26.86 5.79 -6.41
N ALA A 32 27.78 6.06 -7.30
CA ALA A 32 29.22 5.87 -7.04
C ALA A 32 29.56 4.45 -6.53
N ASN A 33 29.01 3.42 -7.16
CA ASN A 33 29.15 2.00 -6.79
C ASN A 33 28.55 1.62 -5.43
N ILE A 34 27.75 2.49 -4.80
CA ILE A 34 27.03 2.21 -3.56
C ILE A 34 25.53 2.15 -3.88
N ASN A 35 24.90 1.02 -3.61
CA ASN A 35 23.45 0.91 -3.73
C ASN A 35 22.79 1.52 -2.50
N LEU A 36 22.04 2.62 -2.71
CA LEU A 36 21.36 3.36 -1.64
C LEU A 36 20.36 2.48 -0.88
N GLY A 37 19.67 1.56 -1.56
CA GLY A 37 18.73 0.61 -0.95
C GLY A 37 19.43 -0.31 0.04
N VAL A 38 20.57 -0.89 -0.35
CA VAL A 38 21.38 -1.76 0.52
C VAL A 38 21.93 -0.97 1.72
N PHE A 39 22.49 0.22 1.50
CA PHE A 39 23.01 1.07 2.57
C PHE A 39 21.92 1.41 3.60
N LEU A 40 20.77 1.85 3.15
CA LEU A 40 19.63 2.14 4.03
C LEU A 40 19.12 0.88 4.74
N SER A 41 19.15 -0.28 4.08
CA SER A 41 18.74 -1.55 4.68
C SER A 41 19.66 -1.98 5.81
N ILE A 42 20.98 -1.75 5.70
CA ILE A 42 21.92 -2.05 6.78
C ILE A 42 21.63 -1.17 8.01
N ILE A 43 21.47 0.15 7.81
CA ILE A 43 21.13 1.08 8.91
C ILE A 43 19.81 0.66 9.56
N TYR A 44 18.83 0.35 8.74
CA TYR A 44 17.51 -0.08 9.17
C TYR A 44 17.58 -1.38 9.99
N LEU A 45 18.20 -2.45 9.47
CA LEU A 45 18.29 -3.74 10.14
C LEU A 45 19.05 -3.62 11.47
N THR A 46 20.12 -2.83 11.50
CA THR A 46 20.83 -2.53 12.74
C THR A 46 19.89 -1.88 13.76
N SER A 47 19.10 -0.89 13.34
CA SER A 47 18.13 -0.24 14.23
C SER A 47 17.00 -1.18 14.67
N VAL A 48 16.52 -2.08 13.79
CA VAL A 48 15.55 -3.12 14.12
C VAL A 48 16.07 -4.03 15.23
N ILE A 49 17.31 -4.52 15.10
CA ILE A 49 17.93 -5.39 16.09
C ILE A 49 17.91 -4.72 17.46
N PHE A 50 18.39 -3.45 17.56
CA PHE A 50 18.36 -2.70 18.83
C PHE A 50 16.94 -2.49 19.37
N MET A 51 15.97 -2.22 18.48
CA MET A 51 14.57 -2.05 18.88
C MET A 51 13.97 -3.35 19.40
N LEU A 52 14.22 -4.49 18.74
CA LEU A 52 13.72 -5.80 19.16
C LEU A 52 14.31 -6.23 20.50
N PHE A 53 15.61 -6.13 20.71
CA PHE A 53 16.25 -6.42 22.00
C PHE A 53 15.72 -5.56 23.15
N SER A 54 15.19 -4.39 22.87
CA SER A 54 14.60 -3.54 23.89
C SER A 54 13.15 -3.94 24.25
N ILE A 55 12.56 -4.97 23.62
CA ILE A 55 11.22 -5.49 23.96
C ILE A 55 11.32 -6.35 25.21
N LYS A 56 10.81 -5.81 26.33
CA LYS A 56 10.83 -6.56 27.62
C LYS A 56 9.60 -7.44 27.81
N LYS A 57 8.43 -6.98 27.37
CA LYS A 57 7.15 -7.70 27.50
C LYS A 57 6.26 -7.37 26.29
N THR A 58 5.61 -8.38 25.76
CA THR A 58 4.57 -8.26 24.71
C THR A 58 3.21 -8.53 25.35
N ILE A 59 2.26 -7.63 25.10
CA ILE A 59 0.86 -7.86 25.49
C ILE A 59 0.16 -8.45 24.28
N LEU A 60 -0.18 -9.74 24.34
CA LEU A 60 -0.87 -10.44 23.28
C LEU A 60 -2.36 -10.10 23.30
N SER A 61 -2.81 -9.32 22.35
CA SER A 61 -4.23 -9.10 22.04
C SER A 61 -4.67 -10.01 20.89
N LYS A 62 -5.98 -10.22 20.72
CA LYS A 62 -6.52 -11.04 19.61
C LYS A 62 -6.02 -10.56 18.24
N SER A 63 -5.94 -9.24 18.04
CA SER A 63 -5.41 -8.65 16.81
C SER A 63 -3.95 -8.96 16.58
N LYS A 64 -3.12 -8.89 17.62
CA LYS A 64 -1.70 -9.23 17.54
C LYS A 64 -1.49 -10.72 17.26
N VAL A 65 -2.29 -11.58 17.87
CA VAL A 65 -2.23 -13.03 17.62
C VAL A 65 -2.50 -13.30 16.13
N LEU A 66 -3.58 -12.76 15.55
CA LEU A 66 -3.87 -12.94 14.13
C LEU A 66 -2.75 -12.38 13.24
N PHE A 67 -2.22 -11.22 13.60
CA PHE A 67 -1.16 -10.54 12.86
C PHE A 67 0.14 -11.36 12.85
N TYR A 68 0.55 -11.87 14.01
CA TYR A 68 1.76 -12.68 14.13
C TYR A 68 1.57 -14.07 13.53
N SER A 69 0.36 -14.65 13.62
CA SER A 69 0.05 -15.93 12.98
C SER A 69 0.15 -15.83 11.46
N PHE A 70 -0.32 -14.73 10.86
CA PHE A 70 -0.15 -14.49 9.42
C PHE A 70 1.33 -14.46 9.02
N TYR A 71 2.16 -13.70 9.75
CA TYR A 71 3.59 -13.63 9.46
C TYR A 71 4.30 -14.96 9.69
N LEU A 72 3.98 -15.66 10.76
CA LEU A 72 4.55 -16.96 11.04
C LEU A 72 4.22 -17.98 9.96
N LEU A 73 2.97 -18.02 9.51
CA LEU A 73 2.57 -18.91 8.41
C LEU A 73 3.30 -18.55 7.11
N ALA A 74 3.37 -17.26 6.76
CA ALA A 74 4.09 -16.84 5.55
C ALA A 74 5.59 -17.16 5.62
N LEU A 75 6.22 -17.01 6.81
CA LEU A 75 7.61 -17.38 7.04
C LEU A 75 7.84 -18.89 6.94
N LEU A 76 6.97 -19.71 7.49
CA LEU A 76 7.10 -21.17 7.50
C LEU A 76 6.76 -21.78 6.14
N MET A 77 5.71 -21.29 5.50
CA MET A 77 5.28 -21.85 4.20
C MET A 77 6.28 -21.60 3.07
N THR A 78 7.03 -20.49 3.11
CA THR A 78 8.00 -20.19 2.06
C THR A 78 9.08 -21.28 1.92
N PRO A 79 9.89 -21.60 2.95
CA PRO A 79 10.90 -22.66 2.83
C PRO A 79 10.28 -24.05 2.61
N ILE A 80 9.13 -24.35 3.21
CA ILE A 80 8.45 -25.64 3.02
C ILE A 80 8.07 -25.82 1.55
N LEU A 81 7.50 -24.83 0.93
CA LEU A 81 7.08 -24.91 -0.48
C LEU A 81 8.27 -24.86 -1.43
N TRP A 82 9.38 -24.25 -1.06
CA TRP A 82 10.62 -24.29 -1.84
C TRP A 82 11.34 -25.66 -1.80
N LEU A 83 10.98 -26.54 -0.88
CA LEU A 83 11.42 -27.95 -0.94
C LEU A 83 10.65 -28.74 -2.03
N ILE A 84 9.47 -28.26 -2.44
CA ILE A 84 8.60 -28.93 -3.41
C ILE A 84 8.68 -28.28 -4.79
N PHE A 85 8.82 -26.97 -4.82
CA PHE A 85 8.86 -26.14 -6.01
C PHE A 85 10.22 -25.46 -6.15
N ASP A 86 10.67 -25.21 -7.38
CA ASP A 86 11.92 -24.52 -7.65
C ASP A 86 11.93 -23.11 -7.06
N ILE A 87 13.07 -22.70 -6.51
CA ILE A 87 13.30 -21.33 -6.05
C ILE A 87 13.63 -20.48 -7.27
N THR A 88 12.72 -19.57 -7.64
CA THR A 88 13.01 -18.59 -8.68
C THR A 88 13.76 -17.39 -8.08
N GLU A 89 14.63 -16.74 -8.86
CA GLU A 89 15.32 -15.51 -8.45
C GLU A 89 14.34 -14.44 -7.97
N TYR A 90 13.26 -14.23 -8.71
CA TYR A 90 12.17 -13.33 -8.33
C TYR A 90 11.49 -13.74 -7.02
N GLY A 91 11.26 -15.03 -6.81
CA GLY A 91 10.67 -15.55 -5.57
C GLY A 91 11.56 -15.31 -4.36
N PHE A 92 12.86 -15.51 -4.53
CA PHE A 92 13.84 -15.24 -3.50
C PHE A 92 13.89 -13.75 -3.14
N GLU A 93 14.03 -12.86 -4.13
CA GLU A 93 13.99 -11.41 -3.92
C GLU A 93 12.71 -10.97 -3.20
N LYS A 94 11.58 -11.49 -3.63
CA LYS A 94 10.26 -11.20 -3.05
C LYS A 94 10.18 -11.62 -1.58
N ALA A 95 10.65 -12.84 -1.26
CA ALA A 95 10.66 -13.34 0.11
C ALA A 95 11.61 -12.51 1.01
N ILE A 96 12.81 -12.22 0.55
CA ILE A 96 13.78 -11.39 1.27
C ILE A 96 13.22 -10.00 1.56
N ASN A 97 12.62 -9.34 0.58
CA ASN A 97 12.02 -8.02 0.79
C ASN A 97 10.87 -8.07 1.82
N PHE A 98 10.05 -9.13 1.79
CA PHE A 98 8.98 -9.30 2.76
C PHE A 98 9.54 -9.56 4.17
N TRP A 99 10.51 -10.47 4.30
CA TRP A 99 11.10 -10.85 5.58
C TRP A 99 11.93 -9.75 6.22
N LEU A 100 12.72 -9.02 5.43
CA LEU A 100 13.63 -8.00 5.96
C LEU A 100 13.00 -6.62 6.07
N ILE A 101 11.97 -6.28 5.30
CA ILE A 101 11.35 -4.96 5.35
C ILE A 101 9.99 -5.03 6.06
N VAL A 102 9.05 -5.79 5.50
CA VAL A 102 7.64 -5.70 5.92
C VAL A 102 7.45 -6.22 7.35
N ILE A 103 7.95 -7.43 7.62
CA ILE A 103 7.77 -8.07 8.92
C ILE A 103 8.43 -7.27 10.04
N PRO A 104 9.73 -6.91 9.99
CA PRO A 104 10.38 -6.24 11.12
C PRO A 104 9.82 -4.83 11.39
N ILE A 105 9.53 -4.03 10.35
CA ILE A 105 8.87 -2.73 10.55
C ILE A 105 7.57 -2.93 11.33
N SER A 106 6.76 -3.86 10.85
CA SER A 106 5.44 -4.11 11.43
C SER A 106 5.50 -4.57 12.87
N LEU A 107 6.45 -5.46 13.21
CA LEU A 107 6.66 -5.95 14.58
C LEU A 107 7.12 -4.84 15.51
N VAL A 108 8.15 -4.08 15.13
CA VAL A 108 8.67 -2.98 15.95
C VAL A 108 7.60 -1.92 16.18
N VAL A 109 6.86 -1.55 15.15
CA VAL A 109 5.75 -0.59 15.25
C VAL A 109 4.68 -1.08 16.22
N ALA A 110 4.22 -2.33 16.08
CA ALA A 110 3.18 -2.88 16.93
C ALA A 110 3.56 -2.98 18.41
N GLU A 111 4.86 -3.16 18.72
CA GLU A 111 5.34 -3.39 20.08
C GLU A 111 5.92 -2.16 20.77
N LYS A 112 6.51 -1.24 20.02
CA LYS A 112 7.32 -0.16 20.61
C LYS A 112 6.75 1.22 20.45
N TYR A 113 5.94 1.46 19.42
CA TYR A 113 5.50 2.80 19.11
C TYR A 113 4.50 3.34 20.14
N GLU A 114 4.66 4.62 20.41
CA GLU A 114 3.71 5.47 21.11
C GLU A 114 3.06 6.44 20.13
N ARG A 115 2.06 7.17 20.60
CA ARG A 115 1.35 8.16 19.78
C ARG A 115 2.28 9.16 19.10
N LYS A 116 3.32 9.65 19.81
CA LYS A 116 4.31 10.59 19.27
C LYS A 116 5.11 10.01 18.09
N ASP A 117 5.48 8.71 18.18
CA ASP A 117 6.24 8.03 17.13
C ASP A 117 5.38 7.80 15.89
N VAL A 118 4.10 7.46 16.09
CA VAL A 118 3.12 7.35 15.00
C VAL A 118 2.96 8.68 14.28
N ILE A 119 2.78 9.78 15.03
CA ILE A 119 2.65 11.14 14.45
C ILE A 119 3.93 11.51 13.69
N SER A 120 5.11 11.30 14.28
CA SER A 120 6.39 11.59 13.63
C SER A 120 6.56 10.80 12.34
N THR A 121 6.20 9.51 12.34
CA THR A 121 6.23 8.66 11.14
C THR A 121 5.31 9.23 10.04
N PHE A 122 4.09 9.64 10.38
CA PHE A 122 3.18 10.23 9.40
C PHE A 122 3.67 11.58 8.86
N TYR A 123 4.32 12.42 9.67
CA TYR A 123 4.92 13.65 9.18
C TYR A 123 6.07 13.38 8.20
N ILE A 124 6.93 12.42 8.50
CA ILE A 124 8.04 12.03 7.60
C ILE A 124 7.48 11.44 6.31
N LEU A 125 6.52 10.51 6.37
CA LEU A 125 5.89 9.92 5.18
C LEU A 125 5.14 10.97 4.34
N LEU A 126 4.53 11.97 4.96
CA LEU A 126 3.95 13.10 4.24
C LEU A 126 5.03 13.95 3.57
N GLY A 127 6.15 14.21 4.25
CA GLY A 127 7.32 14.86 3.67
C GLY A 127 7.86 14.09 2.46
N VAL A 128 7.96 12.77 2.56
CA VAL A 128 8.31 11.88 1.43
C VAL A 128 7.30 12.04 0.30
N THR A 129 6.00 12.10 0.59
CA THR A 129 4.97 12.30 -0.43
C THR A 129 5.13 13.65 -1.15
N CYS A 130 5.42 14.72 -0.40
CA CYS A 130 5.72 16.04 -0.98
C CYS A 130 6.96 16.00 -1.87
N LEU A 131 8.02 15.30 -1.42
CA LEU A 131 9.25 15.12 -2.21
C LEU A 131 8.95 14.35 -3.51
N LEU A 132 8.21 13.25 -3.47
CA LEU A 132 7.81 12.49 -4.65
C LEU A 132 6.98 13.35 -5.62
N ALA A 133 6.07 14.17 -5.09
CA ALA A 133 5.29 15.11 -5.89
C ALA A 133 6.20 16.14 -6.58
N LEU A 134 7.13 16.73 -5.84
CA LEU A 134 8.09 17.71 -6.37
C LEU A 134 8.97 17.08 -7.47
N LEU A 135 9.58 15.93 -7.21
CA LEU A 135 10.41 15.21 -8.18
C LEU A 135 9.65 14.89 -9.46
N SER A 136 8.36 14.53 -9.36
CA SER A 136 7.53 14.27 -10.53
C SER A 136 7.24 15.52 -11.36
N VAL A 137 7.09 16.68 -10.73
CA VAL A 137 6.83 17.97 -11.42
C VAL A 137 8.09 18.50 -12.09
N VAL A 138 9.24 18.36 -11.44
CA VAL A 138 10.54 18.82 -11.98
C VAL A 138 11.08 17.89 -13.11
N GLY A 139 10.39 16.77 -13.39
CA GLY A 139 10.80 15.84 -14.44
C GLY A 139 11.93 14.88 -14.02
N LEU A 140 12.39 14.93 -12.78
CA LEU A 140 13.34 13.96 -12.19
C LEU A 140 12.68 12.63 -11.84
N SER A 141 11.44 12.45 -12.27
CA SER A 141 10.69 11.20 -12.16
C SER A 141 11.19 10.08 -13.08
N SER A 142 12.15 10.38 -13.93
CA SER A 142 12.70 9.51 -14.99
C SER A 142 13.57 8.36 -14.50
N PHE A 143 13.70 8.13 -13.18
CA PHE A 143 14.20 6.85 -12.66
C PHE A 143 13.34 5.64 -13.12
N ALA A 144 12.19 5.88 -13.72
CA ALA A 144 11.42 4.88 -14.43
C ALA A 144 11.02 5.44 -15.81
N GLU A 145 11.96 5.47 -16.75
CA GLU A 145 11.63 5.62 -18.18
C GLU A 145 10.72 4.49 -18.62
N ARG A 146 9.43 4.68 -18.41
CA ARG A 146 8.46 3.96 -19.20
C ARG A 146 8.18 4.81 -20.43
N ALA A 147 8.38 4.22 -21.58
CA ALA A 147 8.12 4.81 -22.91
C ALA A 147 6.69 5.36 -23.11
N ASP A 148 5.80 5.21 -22.10
CA ASP A 148 4.40 5.64 -22.14
C ASP A 148 4.16 7.04 -21.51
N GLY A 149 5.19 7.70 -21.00
CA GLY A 149 5.13 9.09 -20.46
C GLY A 149 4.21 9.26 -19.25
N ARG A 150 3.98 8.22 -18.44
CA ARG A 150 3.21 8.30 -17.19
C ARG A 150 4.07 8.80 -16.05
N MET A 151 3.46 9.61 -15.16
CA MET A 151 4.15 10.04 -13.96
C MET A 151 4.44 8.87 -13.02
N ALA A 152 5.68 8.79 -12.59
CA ALA A 152 6.19 7.83 -11.62
C ALA A 152 7.29 8.51 -10.80
N ALA A 153 7.72 7.95 -9.69
CA ALA A 153 8.83 8.48 -8.91
C ALA A 153 9.62 7.37 -8.20
N LEU A 154 10.92 7.57 -8.03
CA LEU A 154 11.86 6.75 -7.27
C LEU A 154 11.70 5.23 -7.52
N GLY A 155 11.76 4.82 -8.78
CA GLY A 155 11.69 3.40 -9.13
C GLY A 155 10.32 2.74 -8.95
N GLY A 156 9.36 3.40 -8.30
CA GLY A 156 7.97 2.98 -8.25
C GLY A 156 7.25 3.27 -9.55
N GLY A 157 6.39 2.34 -10.03
CA GLY A 157 5.56 2.57 -11.19
C GLY A 157 4.43 3.60 -10.91
N PRO A 158 3.67 4.01 -11.96
CA PRO A 158 2.58 4.98 -11.83
C PRO A 158 1.53 4.62 -10.78
N ILE A 159 1.30 3.33 -10.52
CA ILE A 159 0.38 2.85 -9.50
C ILE A 159 0.90 3.20 -8.09
N VAL A 160 2.18 2.96 -7.84
CA VAL A 160 2.82 3.27 -6.55
C VAL A 160 2.81 4.77 -6.30
N PHE A 161 3.14 5.57 -7.32
CA PHE A 161 3.09 7.02 -7.25
C PHE A 161 1.68 7.53 -6.88
N ALA A 162 0.64 7.05 -7.58
CA ALA A 162 -0.74 7.44 -7.27
C ALA A 162 -1.18 7.01 -5.87
N ARG A 163 -0.68 5.89 -5.34
CA ARG A 163 -0.92 5.49 -3.94
C ARG A 163 -0.30 6.47 -2.96
N TRP A 164 0.93 6.93 -3.21
CA TRP A 164 1.56 7.96 -2.38
C TRP A 164 0.78 9.27 -2.40
N MET A 165 0.28 9.70 -3.56
CA MET A 165 -0.57 10.90 -3.65
C MET A 165 -1.87 10.74 -2.85
N GLY A 166 -2.53 9.58 -2.96
CA GLY A 166 -3.72 9.27 -2.17
C GLY A 166 -3.44 9.19 -0.66
N PHE A 167 -2.30 8.60 -0.26
CA PHE A 167 -1.82 8.63 1.12
C PHE A 167 -1.65 10.08 1.62
N GLY A 168 -1.04 10.95 0.81
CA GLY A 168 -0.85 12.36 1.14
C GLY A 168 -2.16 13.10 1.32
N ILE A 169 -3.15 12.88 0.45
CA ILE A 169 -4.49 13.46 0.56
C ILE A 169 -5.13 13.09 1.90
N ILE A 170 -5.19 11.81 2.23
CA ILE A 170 -5.80 11.33 3.46
C ILE A 170 -5.03 11.85 4.69
N SER A 171 -3.70 11.82 4.64
CA SER A 171 -2.86 12.34 5.72
C SER A 171 -3.08 13.83 5.94
N LEU A 172 -3.13 14.65 4.89
CA LEU A 172 -3.44 16.07 5.00
C LEU A 172 -4.82 16.31 5.62
N LEU A 173 -5.83 15.51 5.28
CA LEU A 173 -7.19 15.72 5.77
C LEU A 173 -7.33 15.38 7.26
N PHE A 174 -6.67 14.33 7.75
CA PHE A 174 -6.92 13.77 9.08
C PHE A 174 -5.77 13.89 10.08
N LEU A 175 -4.53 14.16 9.63
CA LEU A 175 -3.42 14.39 10.56
C LEU A 175 -3.55 15.79 11.21
N PRO A 176 -3.29 15.93 12.52
CA PRO A 176 -3.36 17.21 13.20
C PRO A 176 -2.17 18.11 12.84
N ILE A 177 -2.21 18.70 11.65
CA ILE A 177 -1.17 19.57 11.09
C ILE A 177 -1.55 21.03 11.33
N LYS A 178 -0.60 21.81 11.86
CA LYS A 178 -0.76 23.26 12.08
C LYS A 178 -0.39 24.07 10.83
N ILE A 179 -1.15 23.93 9.75
CA ILE A 179 -1.02 24.75 8.53
C ILE A 179 -2.32 25.49 8.25
N LYS A 180 -2.23 26.65 7.58
CA LYS A 180 -3.43 27.41 7.16
C LYS A 180 -4.29 26.55 6.24
N ILE A 181 -5.59 26.62 6.43
CA ILE A 181 -6.57 25.77 5.72
C ILE A 181 -6.45 25.87 4.19
N ILE A 182 -6.11 27.06 3.67
CA ILE A 182 -5.93 27.30 2.24
C ILE A 182 -4.78 26.46 1.66
N TYR A 183 -3.63 26.42 2.34
CA TYR A 183 -2.49 25.61 1.89
C TYR A 183 -2.76 24.11 2.00
N LYS A 184 -3.53 23.70 3.00
CA LYS A 184 -3.99 22.32 3.16
C LYS A 184 -4.78 21.85 1.92
N TYR A 185 -5.81 22.61 1.54
CA TYR A 185 -6.63 22.27 0.39
C TYR A 185 -5.89 22.42 -0.94
N LEU A 186 -4.98 23.40 -1.06
CA LEU A 186 -4.12 23.54 -2.23
C LEU A 186 -3.26 22.28 -2.44
N LEU A 187 -2.61 21.79 -1.39
CA LEU A 187 -1.82 20.54 -1.46
C LEU A 187 -2.69 19.32 -1.78
N VAL A 188 -3.89 19.23 -1.22
CA VAL A 188 -4.85 18.16 -1.57
C VAL A 188 -5.19 18.21 -3.07
N CYS A 189 -5.46 19.38 -3.63
CA CYS A 189 -5.72 19.54 -5.06
C CYS A 189 -4.50 19.14 -5.91
N ILE A 190 -3.29 19.58 -5.52
CA ILE A 190 -2.05 19.21 -6.21
C ILE A 190 -1.87 17.69 -6.23
N PHE A 191 -1.97 17.03 -5.07
CA PHE A 191 -1.83 15.57 -4.99
C PHE A 191 -2.90 14.85 -5.80
N PHE A 192 -4.13 15.36 -5.82
CA PHE A 192 -5.20 14.78 -6.62
C PHE A 192 -4.92 14.89 -8.12
N ILE A 193 -4.48 16.08 -8.60
CA ILE A 193 -4.09 16.29 -10.00
C ILE A 193 -2.94 15.36 -10.39
N LEU A 194 -1.92 15.24 -9.55
CA LEU A 194 -0.78 14.35 -9.79
C LEU A 194 -1.19 12.87 -9.79
N ALA A 195 -2.12 12.46 -8.91
CA ALA A 195 -2.69 11.12 -8.94
C ALA A 195 -3.42 10.83 -10.26
N LEU A 196 -4.20 11.80 -10.77
CA LEU A 196 -4.85 11.70 -12.08
C LEU A 196 -3.82 11.63 -13.22
N ALA A 197 -2.78 12.47 -13.18
CA ALA A 197 -1.72 12.51 -14.18
C ALA A 197 -0.90 11.21 -14.26
N SER A 198 -0.87 10.40 -13.19
CA SER A 198 -0.26 9.07 -13.22
C SER A 198 -0.97 8.11 -14.18
N GLY A 199 -2.23 8.37 -14.55
CA GLY A 199 -3.06 7.48 -15.36
C GLY A 199 -3.46 6.16 -14.68
N SER A 200 -3.25 6.05 -13.37
CA SER A 200 -3.50 4.81 -12.60
C SER A 200 -4.91 4.79 -12.01
N ARG A 201 -5.82 4.03 -12.62
CA ARG A 201 -7.24 3.99 -12.25
C ARG A 201 -7.52 3.33 -10.90
N GLY A 202 -6.74 2.31 -10.53
CA GLY A 202 -6.94 1.56 -9.28
C GLY A 202 -6.87 2.44 -8.03
N PRO A 203 -5.77 3.18 -7.80
CA PRO A 203 -5.65 4.09 -6.65
C PRO A 203 -6.69 5.22 -6.65
N ILE A 204 -7.09 5.73 -7.82
CA ILE A 204 -8.15 6.74 -7.92
C ILE A 204 -9.49 6.16 -7.49
N LEU A 205 -9.84 4.96 -7.97
CA LEU A 205 -11.07 4.27 -7.56
C LEU A 205 -11.08 3.99 -6.06
N ALA A 206 -9.96 3.53 -5.50
CA ALA A 206 -9.83 3.32 -4.06
C ALA A 206 -10.01 4.63 -3.27
N LEU A 207 -9.48 5.75 -3.75
CA LEU A 207 -9.66 7.06 -3.13
C LEU A 207 -11.12 7.52 -3.19
N VAL A 208 -11.79 7.35 -4.32
CA VAL A 208 -13.23 7.68 -4.49
C VAL A 208 -14.09 6.85 -3.54
N LEU A 209 -13.86 5.53 -3.47
CA LEU A 209 -14.58 4.65 -2.55
C LEU A 209 -14.35 5.03 -1.08
N THR A 210 -13.11 5.37 -0.72
CA THR A 210 -12.77 5.83 0.63
C THR A 210 -13.46 7.15 0.96
N SER A 211 -13.50 8.09 0.02
CA SER A 211 -14.20 9.37 0.16
C SER A 211 -15.72 9.17 0.28
N PHE A 212 -16.27 8.21 -0.45
CA PHE A 212 -17.68 7.84 -0.33
C PHE A 212 -18.01 7.32 1.07
N VAL A 213 -17.19 6.42 1.63
CA VAL A 213 -17.37 5.94 3.02
C VAL A 213 -17.26 7.10 4.01
N TYR A 214 -16.33 8.04 3.80
CA TYR A 214 -16.21 9.24 4.63
C TYR A 214 -17.50 10.07 4.62
N ILE A 215 -18.06 10.34 3.44
CA ILE A 215 -19.30 11.10 3.27
C ILE A 215 -20.45 10.35 3.95
N PHE A 216 -20.58 9.05 3.71
CA PHE A 216 -21.63 8.23 4.28
C PHE A 216 -21.64 8.22 5.81
N VAL A 217 -20.45 8.14 6.42
CA VAL A 217 -20.31 8.09 7.89
C VAL A 217 -20.51 9.44 8.58
N ASN A 218 -20.10 10.54 7.93
CA ASN A 218 -20.01 11.83 8.60
C ASN A 218 -21.14 12.80 8.27
N PHE A 219 -21.90 12.59 7.19
CA PHE A 219 -22.92 13.53 6.75
C PHE A 219 -24.33 12.96 6.88
N ASN A 220 -25.31 13.87 6.91
CA ASN A 220 -26.71 13.51 7.00
C ASN A 220 -27.27 12.96 5.66
N LYS A 221 -28.53 12.48 5.67
CA LYS A 221 -29.15 11.79 4.51
C LYS A 221 -29.13 12.60 3.19
N VAL A 222 -29.23 13.93 3.24
CA VAL A 222 -29.23 14.77 2.03
C VAL A 222 -27.87 14.77 1.36
N ILE A 223 -26.83 14.98 2.13
CA ILE A 223 -25.45 15.01 1.61
C ILE A 223 -25.01 13.63 1.13
N VAL A 224 -25.49 12.55 1.79
CA VAL A 224 -25.26 11.17 1.31
C VAL A 224 -25.89 10.96 -0.07
N LYS A 225 -27.10 11.46 -0.31
CA LYS A 225 -27.73 11.39 -1.64
C LYS A 225 -26.95 12.15 -2.70
N ILE A 226 -26.47 13.36 -2.37
CA ILE A 226 -25.60 14.16 -3.26
C ILE A 226 -24.28 13.41 -3.51
N GLY A 227 -23.64 12.89 -2.48
CA GLY A 227 -22.41 12.10 -2.60
C GLY A 227 -22.59 10.84 -3.46
N LEU A 228 -23.69 10.12 -3.29
CA LEU A 228 -24.11 9.00 -4.15
C LEU A 228 -24.32 9.44 -5.60
N GLY A 229 -24.98 10.56 -5.82
CA GLY A 229 -25.18 11.13 -7.16
C GLY A 229 -23.86 11.47 -7.85
N VAL A 230 -22.97 12.16 -7.14
CA VAL A 230 -21.63 12.50 -7.65
C VAL A 230 -20.81 11.22 -7.92
N PHE A 231 -20.84 10.25 -7.02
CA PHE A 231 -20.18 8.96 -7.21
C PHE A 231 -20.70 8.21 -8.43
N LEU A 232 -22.02 8.15 -8.61
CA LEU A 232 -22.64 7.52 -9.78
C LEU A 232 -22.26 8.26 -11.08
N VAL A 233 -22.29 9.58 -11.08
CA VAL A 233 -21.88 10.39 -12.24
C VAL A 233 -20.40 10.15 -12.57
N ILE A 234 -19.49 10.19 -11.60
CA ILE A 234 -18.07 9.90 -11.81
C ILE A 234 -17.89 8.45 -12.29
N SER A 235 -18.60 7.49 -11.69
CA SER A 235 -18.53 6.09 -12.10
C SER A 235 -19.06 5.92 -13.53
N VAL A 236 -20.20 6.52 -13.87
CA VAL A 236 -20.77 6.48 -15.23
C VAL A 236 -19.82 7.15 -16.22
N LEU A 237 -19.26 8.31 -15.92
CA LEU A 237 -18.26 8.97 -16.76
C LEU A 237 -16.99 8.12 -16.94
N PHE A 238 -16.58 7.41 -15.89
CA PHE A 238 -15.38 6.56 -15.90
C PHE A 238 -15.61 5.23 -16.65
N PHE A 239 -16.83 4.66 -16.60
CA PHE A 239 -17.17 3.40 -17.24
C PHE A 239 -17.86 3.53 -18.62
N SER A 240 -18.55 4.64 -18.89
CA SER A 240 -19.35 4.81 -20.11
C SER A 240 -18.56 5.19 -21.36
N GLY A 241 -17.24 5.46 -21.25
CA GLY A 241 -16.44 5.89 -22.41
C GLY A 241 -16.85 7.26 -22.99
N LEU A 242 -17.62 8.09 -22.27
CA LEU A 242 -17.93 9.48 -22.59
C LEU A 242 -16.68 10.38 -22.60
N ASP A 243 -15.56 9.89 -22.09
CA ASP A 243 -14.18 10.37 -22.24
C ASP A 243 -13.78 10.61 -23.71
N LYS A 244 -14.42 9.93 -24.67
CA LYS A 244 -14.18 10.14 -26.12
C LYS A 244 -14.49 11.57 -26.59
N LYS A 245 -15.45 12.26 -25.97
CA LYS A 245 -15.82 13.63 -26.31
C LYS A 245 -14.98 14.69 -25.57
N ILE A 246 -14.56 14.40 -24.34
CA ILE A 246 -13.79 15.33 -23.50
C ILE A 246 -12.30 15.33 -23.87
N SER A 247 -11.77 14.23 -24.43
CA SER A 247 -10.38 14.13 -24.89
C SER A 247 -10.04 15.06 -26.07
N LYS A 248 -11.05 15.68 -26.72
CA LYS A 248 -10.83 16.68 -27.77
C LYS A 248 -10.40 18.07 -27.23
N LEU A 249 -10.50 18.29 -25.90
CA LEU A 249 -10.32 19.61 -25.29
C LEU A 249 -8.97 19.86 -24.60
N GLY A 250 -8.05 18.90 -24.60
CA GLY A 250 -6.74 19.13 -23.99
C GLY A 250 -5.74 17.98 -24.16
N ASN A 251 -4.47 18.27 -24.03
CA ASN A 251 -3.35 17.32 -24.12
C ASN A 251 -3.34 16.21 -23.05
N SER A 252 -4.37 16.12 -22.22
CA SER A 252 -4.63 15.04 -21.27
C SER A 252 -5.11 13.75 -21.96
N LYS A 253 -4.73 13.57 -23.22
CA LYS A 253 -5.10 12.43 -24.08
C LYS A 253 -4.97 11.05 -23.41
N ARG A 254 -4.11 10.87 -22.41
CA ARG A 254 -3.79 9.55 -21.85
C ARG A 254 -4.60 9.14 -20.62
N VAL A 255 -5.05 10.06 -19.77
CA VAL A 255 -5.93 9.69 -18.64
C VAL A 255 -7.26 9.16 -19.18
N PHE A 256 -7.73 9.74 -20.28
CA PHE A 256 -8.99 9.40 -20.92
C PHE A 256 -8.84 8.52 -22.19
N MET A 257 -7.75 8.60 -22.94
CA MET A 257 -7.56 7.90 -24.24
C MET A 257 -7.31 6.39 -24.16
N ASN A 258 -6.85 5.86 -23.02
CA ASN A 258 -6.68 4.39 -22.86
C ASN A 258 -8.01 3.61 -22.72
N ILE A 259 -9.15 4.30 -22.79
CA ILE A 259 -10.47 3.65 -22.84
C ILE A 259 -10.90 3.34 -24.27
N SER A 260 -10.38 4.03 -25.29
CA SER A 260 -11.04 4.10 -26.59
C SER A 260 -10.25 3.66 -27.82
N LYS A 261 -8.98 3.36 -27.75
CA LYS A 261 -8.26 2.84 -28.94
C LYS A 261 -7.63 1.47 -28.67
N LYS A 262 -8.15 0.50 -29.41
CA LYS A 262 -7.59 -0.84 -29.72
C LYS A 262 -6.41 -1.26 -28.82
N GLY A 263 -6.70 -1.77 -27.65
CA GLY A 263 -5.75 -2.56 -26.88
C GLY A 263 -5.62 -2.24 -25.38
N GLY A 264 -5.57 -0.98 -24.94
CA GLY A 264 -5.12 -0.69 -23.57
C GLY A 264 -6.15 -0.96 -22.46
N GLY A 265 -7.38 -0.47 -22.58
CA GLY A 265 -8.38 -0.58 -21.50
C GLY A 265 -9.10 -1.92 -21.47
N LYS A 266 -9.54 -2.43 -22.60
CA LYS A 266 -10.12 -3.77 -22.72
C LYS A 266 -9.07 -4.86 -22.47
N GLN A 267 -7.82 -4.63 -22.91
CA GLN A 267 -6.73 -5.55 -22.69
C GLN A 267 -6.34 -5.63 -21.20
N SER A 268 -6.27 -4.51 -20.48
CA SER A 268 -5.93 -4.57 -19.04
C SER A 268 -7.03 -5.21 -18.18
N THR A 269 -8.31 -5.02 -18.49
CA THR A 269 -9.41 -5.66 -17.77
C THR A 269 -9.52 -7.14 -18.14
N GLY A 270 -9.38 -7.49 -19.41
CA GLY A 270 -9.31 -8.87 -19.85
C GLY A 270 -8.11 -9.62 -19.30
N THR A 271 -6.95 -8.96 -19.22
CA THR A 271 -5.76 -9.52 -18.58
C THR A 271 -6.00 -9.82 -17.11
N ARG A 272 -6.57 -8.89 -16.33
CA ARG A 272 -6.86 -9.12 -14.90
C ARG A 272 -7.86 -10.26 -14.66
N ALA A 273 -8.90 -10.38 -15.49
CA ALA A 273 -9.81 -11.49 -15.42
C ALA A 273 -9.10 -12.83 -15.70
N ASN A 274 -8.22 -12.86 -16.71
CA ASN A 274 -7.41 -14.03 -17.00
C ASN A 274 -6.43 -14.38 -15.87
N LEU A 275 -5.81 -13.39 -15.23
CA LEU A 275 -4.94 -13.60 -14.07
C LEU A 275 -5.73 -14.18 -12.88
N ALA A 276 -6.95 -13.69 -12.64
CA ALA A 276 -7.83 -14.21 -11.59
C ALA A 276 -8.25 -15.66 -11.90
N ILE A 277 -8.63 -15.98 -13.15
CA ILE A 277 -8.96 -17.34 -13.57
C ILE A 277 -7.73 -18.26 -13.41
N GLY A 278 -6.55 -17.81 -13.84
CA GLY A 278 -5.30 -18.55 -13.64
C GLY A 278 -5.00 -18.83 -12.17
N SER A 279 -5.27 -17.86 -11.30
CA SER A 279 -5.12 -18.01 -9.85
C SER A 279 -6.10 -19.04 -9.27
N LEU A 280 -7.36 -19.02 -9.70
CA LEU A 280 -8.35 -20.00 -9.24
C LEU A 280 -8.02 -21.41 -9.69
N LEU A 281 -7.58 -21.60 -10.95
CA LEU A 281 -7.12 -22.89 -11.45
C LEU A 281 -5.90 -23.39 -10.68
N LEU A 282 -4.96 -22.49 -10.36
CA LEU A 282 -3.79 -22.83 -9.55
C LEU A 282 -4.21 -23.30 -8.17
N LEU A 283 -5.13 -22.61 -7.51
CA LEU A 283 -5.63 -22.97 -6.17
C LEU A 283 -6.38 -24.32 -6.17
N GLN A 284 -7.09 -24.67 -7.23
CA GLN A 284 -7.73 -25.99 -7.38
C GLN A 284 -6.70 -27.12 -7.41
N ASN A 285 -5.57 -26.91 -8.07
CA ASN A 285 -4.51 -27.92 -8.20
C ASN A 285 -3.53 -27.91 -7.03
N TYR A 286 -3.25 -26.74 -6.45
CA TYR A 286 -2.25 -26.54 -5.39
C TYR A 286 -2.83 -25.72 -4.22
N PRO A 287 -3.76 -26.26 -3.43
CA PRO A 287 -4.43 -25.52 -2.33
C PRO A 287 -3.48 -25.12 -1.20
N LEU A 288 -2.35 -25.82 -1.05
CA LEU A 288 -1.32 -25.47 -0.06
C LEU A 288 -0.38 -24.35 -0.53
N GLY A 289 -0.49 -23.92 -1.79
CA GLY A 289 0.35 -22.89 -2.42
C GLY A 289 1.49 -23.48 -3.22
N VAL A 290 2.23 -22.60 -3.92
CA VAL A 290 3.34 -22.99 -4.81
C VAL A 290 4.68 -22.33 -4.43
N GLY A 291 4.71 -21.58 -3.32
CA GLY A 291 5.87 -20.81 -2.87
C GLY A 291 5.93 -19.39 -3.44
N ALA A 292 6.64 -18.52 -2.72
CA ALA A 292 6.79 -17.13 -3.08
C ALA A 292 7.34 -16.95 -4.49
N GLY A 293 6.68 -16.10 -5.30
CA GLY A 293 7.09 -15.76 -6.66
C GLY A 293 6.89 -16.84 -7.72
N ASN A 294 6.35 -18.02 -7.37
CA ASN A 294 6.15 -19.13 -8.30
C ASN A 294 4.79 -19.10 -9.00
N TRP A 295 3.89 -18.17 -8.61
CA TRP A 295 2.57 -18.07 -9.21
C TRP A 295 2.61 -18.07 -10.75
N GLN A 296 3.47 -17.25 -11.34
CA GLN A 296 3.58 -17.09 -12.79
C GLN A 296 4.05 -18.38 -13.47
N VAL A 297 5.10 -19.02 -12.94
CA VAL A 297 5.71 -20.21 -13.52
C VAL A 297 4.70 -21.36 -13.54
N VAL A 298 4.04 -21.60 -12.40
CA VAL A 298 3.07 -22.68 -12.25
C VAL A 298 1.78 -22.39 -13.01
N SER A 299 1.30 -21.14 -13.00
CA SER A 299 0.12 -20.74 -13.77
C SER A 299 0.31 -20.93 -15.28
N ASN A 300 1.50 -20.62 -15.81
CA ASN A 300 1.84 -20.88 -17.21
C ASN A 300 1.89 -22.37 -17.59
N LYS A 301 2.31 -23.23 -16.64
CA LYS A 301 2.28 -24.69 -16.85
C LYS A 301 0.85 -25.23 -16.93
N LEU A 302 -0.05 -24.71 -16.08
CA LEU A 302 -1.46 -25.13 -16.07
C LEU A 302 -2.26 -24.58 -17.24
N ARG A 303 -2.00 -23.35 -17.63
CA ARG A 303 -2.65 -22.67 -18.74
C ARG A 303 -1.63 -21.78 -19.45
N PRO A 304 -1.10 -22.22 -20.62
CA PRO A 304 -0.18 -21.41 -21.42
C PRO A 304 -0.88 -20.12 -21.87
N THR A 305 -0.68 -19.03 -21.16
CA THR A 305 -1.32 -17.73 -21.41
C THR A 305 -0.33 -16.65 -21.85
N HIS A 306 0.90 -17.02 -22.15
CA HIS A 306 1.98 -16.08 -22.48
C HIS A 306 2.11 -14.96 -21.44
N LEU A 307 2.03 -15.32 -20.15
CA LEU A 307 2.26 -14.38 -19.06
C LEU A 307 3.67 -13.79 -19.20
N MET A 308 3.76 -12.47 -19.06
CA MET A 308 5.04 -11.78 -19.08
C MET A 308 5.89 -12.18 -17.86
N PRO A 309 7.22 -12.19 -17.97
CA PRO A 309 8.08 -12.37 -16.80
C PRO A 309 7.67 -11.41 -15.68
N LEU A 310 7.70 -11.91 -14.42
CA LEU A 310 7.37 -11.13 -13.22
C LEU A 310 5.90 -10.69 -13.09
N GLU A 311 4.97 -11.27 -13.84
CA GLU A 311 3.53 -11.05 -13.62
C GLU A 311 3.06 -11.71 -12.32
N TYR A 312 2.03 -11.11 -11.72
CA TYR A 312 1.41 -11.55 -10.48
C TYR A 312 -0.12 -11.29 -10.55
N PRO A 313 -0.94 -11.85 -9.64
CA PRO A 313 -2.40 -11.75 -9.69
C PRO A 313 -2.98 -10.34 -9.63
N HIS A 314 -2.21 -9.32 -9.28
CA HIS A 314 -2.67 -7.96 -9.02
C HIS A 314 -3.75 -7.85 -7.93
N ASN A 315 -3.82 -8.82 -7.04
CA ASN A 315 -4.72 -8.89 -5.90
C ASN A 315 -4.02 -9.64 -4.78
N ILE A 316 -3.84 -8.98 -3.63
CA ILE A 316 -3.09 -9.55 -2.49
C ILE A 316 -3.70 -10.84 -1.95
N VAL A 317 -5.04 -10.97 -2.00
CA VAL A 317 -5.73 -12.16 -1.49
C VAL A 317 -5.44 -13.35 -2.39
N LEU A 318 -5.56 -13.18 -3.71
CA LEU A 318 -5.24 -14.23 -4.68
C LEU A 318 -3.75 -14.60 -4.65
N GLU A 319 -2.89 -13.60 -4.51
CA GLU A 319 -1.44 -13.82 -4.43
C GLU A 319 -1.07 -14.66 -3.21
N VAL A 320 -1.53 -14.24 -2.01
CA VAL A 320 -1.24 -14.97 -0.77
C VAL A 320 -1.86 -16.38 -0.79
N ALA A 321 -3.05 -16.54 -1.35
CA ALA A 321 -3.67 -17.85 -1.51
C ALA A 321 -2.85 -18.77 -2.40
N CYS A 322 -2.43 -18.27 -3.57
CA CYS A 322 -1.67 -19.06 -4.54
C CYS A 322 -0.24 -19.37 -4.10
N GLU A 323 0.43 -18.42 -3.45
CA GLU A 323 1.84 -18.58 -3.09
C GLU A 323 2.05 -19.21 -1.72
N TYR A 324 1.17 -18.92 -0.74
CA TYR A 324 1.31 -19.38 0.65
C TYR A 324 0.18 -20.31 1.12
N GLY A 325 -0.78 -20.58 0.25
CA GLY A 325 -1.88 -21.51 0.48
C GLY A 325 -3.14 -20.93 1.11
N VAL A 326 -4.22 -21.71 1.01
CA VAL A 326 -5.56 -21.34 1.50
C VAL A 326 -5.57 -21.06 3.01
N HIS A 327 -4.83 -21.81 3.80
CA HIS A 327 -4.74 -21.60 5.26
C HIS A 327 -4.13 -20.24 5.62
N THR A 328 -3.09 -19.78 4.89
CA THR A 328 -2.47 -18.48 5.13
C THR A 328 -3.40 -17.33 4.72
N VAL A 329 -4.10 -17.45 3.59
CA VAL A 329 -5.05 -16.41 3.18
C VAL A 329 -6.27 -16.35 4.09
N LEU A 330 -6.73 -17.45 4.66
CA LEU A 330 -7.80 -17.42 5.65
C LEU A 330 -7.42 -16.60 6.89
N VAL A 331 -6.20 -16.78 7.40
CA VAL A 331 -5.69 -15.97 8.51
C VAL A 331 -5.56 -14.50 8.11
N LEU A 332 -5.11 -14.20 6.90
CA LEU A 332 -5.04 -12.83 6.37
C LEU A 332 -6.44 -12.19 6.26
N LEU A 333 -7.43 -12.91 5.78
CA LEU A 333 -8.81 -12.42 5.69
C LEU A 333 -9.41 -12.16 7.07
N LEU A 334 -9.21 -13.07 8.02
CA LEU A 334 -9.63 -12.85 9.41
C LEU A 334 -8.95 -11.64 10.02
N LEU A 335 -7.65 -11.43 9.75
CA LEU A 335 -6.92 -10.24 10.17
C LEU A 335 -7.54 -8.96 9.57
N PHE A 336 -7.82 -8.93 8.27
CA PHE A 336 -8.41 -7.77 7.61
C PHE A 336 -9.81 -7.45 8.14
N ILE A 337 -10.66 -8.45 8.34
CA ILE A 337 -12.00 -8.29 8.93
C ILE A 337 -11.90 -7.74 10.35
N TYR A 338 -11.01 -8.31 11.16
CA TYR A 338 -10.83 -7.89 12.55
C TYR A 338 -10.30 -6.45 12.64
N VAL A 339 -9.27 -6.11 11.83
CA VAL A 339 -8.68 -4.77 11.79
C VAL A 339 -9.68 -3.74 11.27
N PHE A 340 -10.47 -4.08 10.24
CA PHE A 340 -11.55 -3.23 9.76
C PHE A 340 -12.55 -2.93 10.88
N HIS A 341 -13.05 -3.96 11.56
CA HIS A 341 -14.01 -3.78 12.65
C HIS A 341 -13.42 -2.95 13.80
N LEU A 342 -12.19 -3.24 14.22
CA LEU A 342 -11.51 -2.53 15.31
C LEU A 342 -11.29 -1.05 14.95
N SER A 343 -10.76 -0.76 13.77
CA SER A 343 -10.46 0.61 13.32
C SER A 343 -11.73 1.41 13.09
N TYR A 344 -12.79 0.79 12.52
CA TYR A 344 -14.10 1.42 12.35
C TYR A 344 -14.74 1.81 13.68
N ARG A 345 -14.76 0.89 14.66
CA ARG A 345 -15.30 1.19 16.00
C ARG A 345 -14.56 2.35 16.67
N LYS A 346 -13.24 2.32 16.66
CA LYS A 346 -12.40 3.40 17.22
C LYS A 346 -12.62 4.71 16.45
N MET A 347 -12.72 4.67 15.13
CA MET A 347 -12.99 5.86 14.31
C MET A 347 -14.34 6.48 14.68
N ILE A 348 -15.42 5.70 14.81
CA ILE A 348 -16.74 6.22 15.21
C ILE A 348 -16.70 6.80 16.63
N GLN A 349 -16.06 6.12 17.56
CA GLN A 349 -15.94 6.57 18.97
C GLN A 349 -15.24 7.92 19.08
N TYR A 350 -14.17 8.12 18.30
CA TYR A 350 -13.31 9.31 18.39
C TYR A 350 -13.44 10.26 17.20
N ARG A 351 -14.48 10.15 16.38
CA ARG A 351 -14.63 10.93 15.13
C ARG A 351 -14.68 12.46 15.35
N ARG A 352 -15.13 12.91 16.53
CA ARG A 352 -15.24 14.33 16.87
C ARG A 352 -13.98 14.88 17.55
N ASP A 353 -13.08 14.02 17.98
CA ASP A 353 -11.82 14.42 18.61
C ASP A 353 -10.79 14.73 17.52
N LYS A 354 -10.49 16.02 17.36
CA LYS A 354 -9.51 16.52 16.37
C LYS A 354 -8.08 16.09 16.66
N THR A 355 -7.79 15.60 17.85
CA THR A 355 -6.47 15.13 18.26
C THR A 355 -6.28 13.64 18.04
N SER A 356 -7.36 12.91 17.81
CA SER A 356 -7.36 11.47 17.61
C SER A 356 -6.80 11.07 16.24
N LEU A 357 -5.94 10.04 16.24
CA LEU A 357 -5.41 9.45 15.01
C LEU A 357 -6.30 8.33 14.44
N TYR A 358 -7.35 7.91 15.13
CA TYR A 358 -8.19 6.79 14.69
C TYR A 358 -8.92 7.04 13.37
N PRO A 359 -9.44 8.26 13.07
CA PRO A 359 -9.99 8.54 11.75
C PRO A 359 -8.95 8.43 10.63
N LEU A 360 -7.73 8.96 10.84
CA LEU A 360 -6.62 8.82 9.90
C LEU A 360 -6.34 7.35 9.60
N LEU A 361 -6.15 6.54 10.65
CA LEU A 361 -5.81 5.13 10.52
C LEU A 361 -6.89 4.31 9.81
N PHE A 362 -8.18 4.57 10.10
CA PHE A 362 -9.28 3.89 9.43
C PHE A 362 -9.33 4.20 7.94
N TYR A 363 -9.28 5.50 7.56
CA TYR A 363 -9.38 5.87 6.14
C TYR A 363 -8.12 5.49 5.36
N LEU A 364 -6.94 5.52 5.97
CA LEU A 364 -5.72 4.99 5.35
C LEU A 364 -5.78 3.47 5.17
N PHE A 365 -6.23 2.74 6.20
CA PHE A 365 -6.40 1.29 6.09
C PHE A 365 -7.36 0.95 4.95
N LEU A 366 -8.54 1.59 4.91
CA LEU A 366 -9.53 1.36 3.86
C LEU A 366 -8.97 1.65 2.45
N PHE A 367 -8.32 2.79 2.28
CA PHE A 367 -7.69 3.18 1.02
C PHE A 367 -6.62 2.18 0.56
N LEU A 368 -5.70 1.82 1.44
CA LEU A 368 -4.61 0.90 1.13
C LEU A 368 -5.10 -0.52 0.91
N PHE A 369 -6.09 -0.97 1.68
CA PHE A 369 -6.75 -2.25 1.51
C PHE A 369 -7.43 -2.36 0.14
N LEU A 370 -8.25 -1.37 -0.24
CA LEU A 370 -8.88 -1.33 -1.56
C LEU A 370 -7.84 -1.33 -2.69
N ASN A 371 -6.73 -0.59 -2.53
CA ASN A 371 -5.62 -0.64 -3.49
C ASN A 371 -5.00 -2.03 -3.60
N SER A 372 -4.82 -2.72 -2.49
CA SER A 372 -4.21 -4.07 -2.48
C SER A 372 -5.10 -5.12 -3.16
N LEU A 373 -6.42 -4.91 -3.16
CA LEU A 373 -7.37 -5.77 -3.88
C LEU A 373 -7.40 -5.50 -5.38
N ILE A 374 -7.15 -4.23 -5.80
CA ILE A 374 -7.31 -3.84 -7.22
C ILE A 374 -6.01 -4.03 -8.00
N SER A 375 -4.86 -3.75 -7.39
CA SER A 375 -3.57 -3.76 -8.08
C SER A 375 -2.37 -3.96 -7.15
N GLY A 376 -2.60 -4.56 -5.97
CA GLY A 376 -1.56 -4.82 -4.99
C GLY A 376 -0.87 -6.15 -5.21
N MET A 377 0.38 -6.22 -4.77
CA MET A 377 1.08 -7.44 -4.39
C MET A 377 1.52 -7.33 -2.93
N LEU A 378 1.92 -8.45 -2.34
CA LEU A 378 2.28 -8.54 -0.92
C LEU A 378 3.36 -7.49 -0.54
N ASN A 379 4.43 -7.42 -1.32
CA ASN A 379 5.53 -6.48 -1.08
C ASN A 379 5.15 -5.02 -1.33
N ASP A 380 4.30 -4.73 -2.31
CA ASP A 380 3.78 -3.37 -2.55
C ASP A 380 2.79 -2.92 -1.47
N SER A 381 2.24 -3.85 -0.70
CA SER A 381 1.28 -3.59 0.38
C SER A 381 1.96 -3.31 1.73
N ARG A 382 3.28 -3.08 1.77
CA ARG A 382 4.04 -2.82 3.00
C ARG A 382 3.47 -1.70 3.86
N LEU A 383 3.02 -0.61 3.23
CA LEU A 383 2.39 0.50 3.95
C LEU A 383 1.05 0.10 4.59
N LEU A 384 0.29 -0.82 3.97
CA LEU A 384 -0.92 -1.39 4.54
C LEU A 384 -0.60 -2.13 5.85
N PHE A 385 0.43 -2.98 5.86
CA PHE A 385 0.85 -3.72 7.06
C PHE A 385 1.36 -2.80 8.17
N VAL A 386 2.05 -1.72 7.83
CA VAL A 386 2.46 -0.70 8.80
C VAL A 386 1.24 0.02 9.40
N VAL A 387 0.25 0.38 8.59
CA VAL A 387 -1.00 0.98 9.09
C VAL A 387 -1.78 -0.02 9.97
N ILE A 388 -1.83 -1.30 9.61
CA ILE A 388 -2.39 -2.35 10.46
C ILE A 388 -1.65 -2.37 11.81
N SER A 389 -0.32 -2.30 11.80
CA SER A 389 0.48 -2.28 13.03
C SER A 389 0.12 -1.08 13.93
N PHE A 390 -0.11 0.11 13.36
CA PHE A 390 -0.58 1.27 14.10
C PHE A 390 -1.98 1.06 14.73
N ILE A 391 -2.89 0.38 14.01
CA ILE A 391 -4.24 0.11 14.51
C ILE A 391 -4.23 -0.86 15.70
N ILE A 392 -3.32 -1.84 15.69
CA ILE A 392 -3.22 -2.87 16.73
C ILE A 392 -2.32 -2.48 17.92
N ILE A 393 -1.69 -1.30 17.89
CA ILE A 393 -0.95 -0.77 19.05
C ILE A 393 -1.85 -0.80 20.28
N HIS A 394 -1.33 -1.30 21.40
CA HIS A 394 -2.09 -1.42 22.65
C HIS A 394 -2.32 -0.05 23.31
N LYS A 395 -1.39 0.87 23.17
CA LYS A 395 -1.46 2.20 23.79
C LYS A 395 -2.49 3.10 23.09
N PRO A 396 -3.22 3.95 23.82
CA PRO A 396 -4.19 4.87 23.24
C PRO A 396 -3.51 5.89 22.31
N LEU A 397 -4.14 6.15 21.16
CA LEU A 397 -3.67 7.12 20.15
C LEU A 397 -4.46 8.44 20.23
N ILE A 398 -4.84 8.84 21.45
CA ILE A 398 -5.50 10.10 21.79
C ILE A 398 -4.59 10.90 22.73
N THR A 399 -4.77 12.23 22.79
CA THR A 399 -4.22 13.04 23.91
C THR A 399 -5.04 12.76 25.14
N THR A 400 -4.47 12.13 26.15
CA THR A 400 -5.00 12.23 27.51
C THR A 400 -4.62 13.63 28.00
N ASN A 401 -5.62 14.46 28.32
CA ASN A 401 -5.34 15.66 29.10
C ASN A 401 -4.94 15.16 30.49
N GLU A 402 -3.63 15.03 30.74
CA GLU A 402 -3.07 15.04 32.09
C GLU A 402 -2.87 16.48 32.55
#